data_7ddc14676314a4395849b6db12f3ff0a
#
_entry.id   7ddc14676314a4395849b6db12f3ff0a
#
_cell.length_a   1.000
_cell.length_b   1.000
_cell.length_c   1.000
_cell.angle_alpha   90.00
_cell.angle_beta   90.00
_cell.angle_gamma   90.00
#
_symmetry.space_group_name_H-M   'P 1'
#
loop_
_entity.id
_entity.type
_entity.pdbx_description
1 polymer ?
#
loop_
_entity_poly.entity_id
_entity_poly.type
_entity_poly.pdbx_seq_one_letter_code
_entity_poly.pdbx_strand_id
1 'polypeptide(L)'
;RNRGEQDSRENNILYVDTLIDNAKVPAKNILQSMQAEMFWQYLQNNRWKFYDRTKLKEEKSKDITTWSIDKIHAVISKLYKASLLNEAVLKTNKLEGFNPIIIKGKNTRELRPTLYDFLAHRALAYFMTDENQLTKPAYQFKINDGKAFAPAAEFVNASFKTKDTASLQHKAILLLQDILKFHLQDAKPEALIDADLIRLNFVTQYSTIEEKEKLYEAALKNIEEKYSNNPAAAQAGYLRAQVYFSRGQQFVPYTKTENQYEIKRAKEVCEAIAKKFPKSEGGINCLNLISSINQPSLSIETEKVNTINDPFRTLVNYKNVPKLYFRIIKTSREEIKKLDRRDYDKLWKEYVAMKPLKSWSLALPDPKDHQQHSTEIKVDGLANGVYFILASIDENFSLTKNVLAKQLIYVSNISYLHNNNQEYYVLHRDNGQPLANTQVQVWESKYNYQSGNYDENKAEKYTSDKNGMFKMKDSKDYRNFLLQLKNNTDELFMDDNDGYNTYNSYEGEIKPQAFLFTDRSIYRPGQTVYFKGIVIQKNKTSKKSEVLANYKTKILLRNANYQKAAAALSVTKIPWAKPILRVSNEALFFDQGLVISHGNDIGFFKFIFIFTGG
;
A
#
# COMPACT_ATOMS: atom_id res chain seq x y z
N ARG A 1 5.15 17.49 25.87
CA ARG A 1 6.39 17.94 25.20
C ARG A 1 6.46 19.46 25.25
N ASN A 2 7.51 19.97 25.85
CA ASN A 2 7.64 21.36 26.24
C ASN A 2 7.81 22.29 25.02
N ARG A 3 7.12 23.44 25.03
CA ARG A 3 7.34 24.56 24.08
C ARG A 3 8.83 24.93 23.96
N GLY A 4 9.62 24.79 25.02
CA GLY A 4 11.05 25.09 25.03
C GLY A 4 11.95 24.24 24.13
N GLU A 5 11.56 22.99 23.77
CA GLU A 5 12.34 22.17 22.81
C GLU A 5 12.15 22.61 21.36
N GLN A 6 11.00 23.16 21.02
CA GLN A 6 10.70 23.62 19.67
C GLN A 6 11.38 24.96 19.38
N ASP A 7 11.33 25.90 20.32
CA ASP A 7 12.02 27.19 20.23
C ASP A 7 13.57 27.01 20.15
N SER A 8 14.09 25.95 20.79
CA SER A 8 15.52 25.65 20.73
C SER A 8 15.99 25.17 19.34
N ARG A 9 15.15 24.42 18.60
CA ARG A 9 15.49 23.96 17.24
C ARG A 9 15.50 25.10 16.23
N GLU A 10 14.51 25.98 16.29
CA GLU A 10 14.42 27.15 15.42
C GLU A 10 15.60 28.11 15.66
N ASN A 11 15.95 28.36 16.92
CA ASN A 11 17.09 29.14 17.28
C ASN A 11 18.42 28.52 16.81
N ASN A 12 18.55 27.18 16.88
CA ASN A 12 19.74 26.48 16.37
C ASN A 12 19.91 26.63 14.86
N ILE A 13 18.80 26.59 14.07
CA ILE A 13 18.84 26.78 12.62
C ILE A 13 19.34 28.20 12.30
N LEU A 14 18.84 29.21 13.01
CA LEU A 14 19.26 30.63 12.82
C LEU A 14 20.68 30.88 13.34
N TYR A 15 21.11 30.20 14.39
CA TYR A 15 22.49 30.32 14.91
C TYR A 15 23.51 29.89 13.86
N VAL A 16 23.21 28.92 13.00
CA VAL A 16 24.10 28.50 11.92
C VAL A 16 24.40 29.64 10.94
N ASP A 17 23.50 30.61 10.76
CA ASP A 17 23.77 31.82 9.93
C ASP A 17 25.04 32.55 10.42
N THR A 18 25.18 32.74 11.74
CA THR A 18 26.35 33.42 12.33
C THR A 18 27.64 32.65 12.12
N LEU A 19 27.57 31.30 12.13
CA LEU A 19 28.70 30.45 11.83
C LEU A 19 29.10 30.52 10.36
N ILE A 20 28.12 30.55 9.45
CA ILE A 20 28.34 30.67 7.99
C ILE A 20 29.02 31.99 7.65
N ASP A 21 28.59 33.10 8.26
CA ASP A 21 29.12 34.41 7.99
C ASP A 21 30.61 34.51 8.36
N ASN A 22 31.03 33.84 9.42
CA ASN A 22 32.43 33.82 9.92
C ASN A 22 33.30 32.72 9.32
N ALA A 23 32.71 31.75 8.62
CA ALA A 23 33.42 30.57 8.10
C ALA A 23 34.11 30.86 6.75
N LYS A 24 35.28 30.24 6.57
CA LYS A 24 36.00 30.22 5.29
C LYS A 24 35.69 28.94 4.51
N VAL A 25 35.93 28.96 3.20
CA VAL A 25 35.88 27.77 2.34
C VAL A 25 36.97 26.78 2.78
N PRO A 26 36.68 25.47 2.90
CA PRO A 26 35.44 24.76 2.58
C PRO A 26 34.43 24.62 3.75
N ALA A 27 34.77 25.05 4.98
CA ALA A 27 33.87 24.92 6.12
C ALA A 27 32.54 25.67 5.91
N LYS A 28 32.61 26.84 5.26
CA LYS A 28 31.39 27.59 4.85
C LYS A 28 30.43 26.74 4.03
N ASN A 29 30.92 26.01 3.05
CA ASN A 29 30.15 25.15 2.17
C ASN A 29 29.47 23.99 2.94
N ILE A 30 30.20 23.38 3.88
CA ILE A 30 29.66 22.32 4.75
C ILE A 30 28.52 22.86 5.61
N LEU A 31 28.73 24.01 6.27
CA LEU A 31 27.74 24.65 7.13
C LEU A 31 26.45 25.01 6.34
N GLN A 32 26.60 25.54 5.12
CA GLN A 32 25.46 25.83 4.24
C GLN A 32 24.66 24.58 3.89
N SER A 33 25.33 23.46 3.57
CA SER A 33 24.69 22.19 3.31
C SER A 33 24.00 21.61 4.57
N MET A 34 24.63 21.78 5.75
CA MET A 34 24.02 21.38 7.03
C MET A 34 22.75 22.20 7.33
N GLN A 35 22.81 23.50 7.16
CA GLN A 35 21.68 24.39 7.40
C GLN A 35 20.51 24.08 6.44
N ALA A 36 20.81 23.81 5.16
CA ALA A 36 19.81 23.38 4.19
C ALA A 36 19.07 22.12 4.67
N GLU A 37 19.81 21.13 5.16
CA GLU A 37 19.26 19.90 5.73
C GLU A 37 18.42 20.17 6.98
N MET A 38 18.87 21.06 7.87
CA MET A 38 18.11 21.43 9.07
C MET A 38 16.76 22.06 8.70
N PHE A 39 16.72 22.97 7.73
CA PHE A 39 15.46 23.53 7.21
C PHE A 39 14.58 22.45 6.58
N TRP A 40 15.17 21.52 5.82
CA TRP A 40 14.43 20.43 5.21
C TRP A 40 13.79 19.52 6.26
N GLN A 41 14.54 19.11 7.27
CA GLN A 41 14.03 18.31 8.38
C GLN A 41 12.98 19.07 9.19
N TYR A 42 13.14 20.37 9.39
CA TYR A 42 12.14 21.19 10.04
C TYR A 42 10.82 21.18 9.25
N LEU A 43 10.88 21.35 7.94
CA LEU A 43 9.71 21.27 7.06
C LEU A 43 9.04 19.89 7.15
N GLN A 44 9.82 18.79 7.06
CA GLN A 44 9.28 17.43 7.14
C GLN A 44 8.55 17.16 8.46
N ASN A 45 9.13 17.59 9.58
CA ASN A 45 8.56 17.38 10.90
C ASN A 45 7.33 18.28 11.21
N ASN A 46 7.15 19.35 10.46
CA ASN A 46 6.09 20.33 10.67
C ASN A 46 5.16 20.52 9.46
N ARG A 47 5.13 19.60 8.51
CA ARG A 47 4.39 19.71 7.24
C ARG A 47 2.96 20.20 7.42
N TRP A 48 2.25 19.62 8.39
CA TRP A 48 0.86 19.96 8.69
C TRP A 48 0.64 21.43 9.01
N LYS A 49 1.65 22.14 9.56
CA LYS A 49 1.59 23.57 9.85
C LYS A 49 1.70 24.44 8.60
N PHE A 50 2.23 23.91 7.50
CA PHE A 50 2.49 24.66 6.27
C PHE A 50 1.40 24.51 5.20
N TYR A 51 0.62 23.42 5.23
CA TYR A 51 -0.44 23.18 4.24
C TYR A 51 -1.55 24.22 4.25
N ASP A 52 -1.84 24.82 5.41
CA ASP A 52 -2.90 25.80 5.57
C ASP A 52 -2.42 27.27 5.39
N ARG A 53 -1.14 27.47 5.04
CA ARG A 53 -0.55 28.81 4.92
C ARG A 53 -0.58 29.30 3.50
N THR A 54 -1.25 30.44 3.30
CA THR A 54 -1.22 31.17 2.03
C THR A 54 0.07 31.95 1.87
N LYS A 55 0.57 32.04 0.63
CA LYS A 55 1.73 32.85 0.27
C LYS A 55 1.43 34.33 0.51
N LEU A 56 2.22 34.96 1.35
CA LEU A 56 2.18 36.41 1.53
C LEU A 56 2.97 37.09 0.41
N LYS A 57 2.48 38.28 -0.09
CA LYS A 57 3.17 39.04 -1.16
C LYS A 57 4.59 39.48 -0.76
N GLU A 58 4.83 39.73 0.52
CA GLU A 58 6.15 40.07 1.06
C GLU A 58 6.39 39.36 2.40
N GLU A 59 7.16 38.30 2.38
CA GLU A 59 7.56 37.57 3.59
C GLU A 59 8.93 38.06 4.09
N LYS A 60 8.94 39.21 4.79
CA LYS A 60 10.18 39.80 5.36
C LYS A 60 10.55 39.25 6.73
N SER A 61 9.66 38.51 7.39
CA SER A 61 9.90 37.97 8.73
C SER A 61 11.09 37.02 8.76
N LYS A 62 11.93 37.13 9.80
CA LYS A 62 12.98 36.16 10.14
C LYS A 62 12.44 34.94 10.90
N ASP A 63 11.22 35.04 11.40
CA ASP A 63 10.56 33.96 12.13
C ASP A 63 10.13 32.84 11.19
N ILE A 64 10.81 31.70 11.24
CA ILE A 64 10.57 30.51 10.42
C ILE A 64 9.15 29.99 10.59
N THR A 65 8.55 30.19 11.76
CA THR A 65 7.18 29.72 12.06
C THR A 65 6.12 30.44 11.22
N THR A 66 6.46 31.58 10.63
CA THR A 66 5.55 32.39 9.79
C THR A 66 5.77 32.18 8.29
N TRP A 67 6.78 31.40 7.89
CA TRP A 67 7.11 31.25 6.48
C TRP A 67 6.13 30.37 5.72
N SER A 68 5.92 30.69 4.45
CA SER A 68 5.21 29.80 3.52
C SER A 68 6.09 28.62 3.11
N ILE A 69 5.46 27.57 2.60
CA ILE A 69 6.17 26.41 2.06
C ILE A 69 7.12 26.79 0.93
N ASP A 70 6.68 27.71 0.04
CA ASP A 70 7.48 28.21 -1.09
C ASP A 70 8.75 28.91 -0.60
N LYS A 71 8.67 29.73 0.45
CA LYS A 71 9.82 30.44 1.02
C LYS A 71 10.83 29.47 1.61
N ILE A 72 10.36 28.46 2.36
CA ILE A 72 11.28 27.44 2.93
C ILE A 72 12.00 26.71 1.81
N HIS A 73 11.29 26.22 0.78
CA HIS A 73 11.92 25.57 -0.37
C HIS A 73 12.90 26.49 -1.13
N ALA A 74 12.59 27.78 -1.24
CA ALA A 74 13.51 28.74 -1.85
C ALA A 74 14.79 28.89 -1.04
N VAL A 75 14.70 28.98 0.31
CA VAL A 75 15.84 29.07 1.20
C VAL A 75 16.69 27.80 1.14
N ILE A 76 16.08 26.62 1.24
CA ILE A 76 16.79 25.32 1.13
C ILE A 76 17.53 25.23 -0.20
N SER A 77 16.83 25.55 -1.32
CA SER A 77 17.44 25.53 -2.65
C SER A 77 18.62 26.51 -2.77
N LYS A 78 18.50 27.70 -2.17
CA LYS A 78 19.58 28.70 -2.15
C LYS A 78 20.79 28.21 -1.38
N LEU A 79 20.58 27.62 -0.20
CA LEU A 79 21.64 27.10 0.65
C LEU A 79 22.38 25.93 0.01
N TYR A 80 21.65 24.96 -0.57
CA TYR A 80 22.29 23.86 -1.30
C TYR A 80 23.07 24.35 -2.52
N LYS A 81 22.56 25.32 -3.29
CA LYS A 81 23.34 25.92 -4.39
C LYS A 81 24.59 26.65 -3.87
N ALA A 82 24.46 27.41 -2.79
CA ALA A 82 25.57 28.10 -2.19
C ALA A 82 26.66 27.14 -1.66
N SER A 83 26.26 25.99 -1.12
CA SER A 83 27.20 24.97 -0.64
C SER A 83 28.07 24.35 -1.75
N LEU A 84 27.70 24.52 -3.01
CA LEU A 84 28.47 24.03 -4.17
C LEU A 84 29.32 25.11 -4.83
N LEU A 85 29.29 26.35 -4.35
CA LEU A 85 30.17 27.41 -4.87
C LEU A 85 31.64 27.10 -4.56
N ASN A 86 32.57 27.69 -5.33
CA ASN A 86 34.02 27.42 -5.25
C ASN A 86 34.37 25.96 -5.60
N GLU A 87 33.74 25.44 -6.65
CA GLU A 87 33.87 24.07 -7.10
C GLU A 87 35.32 23.57 -7.20
N ALA A 88 36.25 24.38 -7.69
CA ALA A 88 37.65 24.01 -7.83
C ALA A 88 38.25 23.57 -6.49
N VAL A 89 37.93 24.28 -5.40
CA VAL A 89 38.39 23.91 -4.05
C VAL A 89 37.70 22.63 -3.59
N LEU A 90 36.39 22.50 -3.81
CA LEU A 90 35.65 21.33 -3.37
C LEU A 90 36.06 20.05 -4.11
N LYS A 91 36.33 20.15 -5.42
CA LYS A 91 36.77 19.04 -6.29
C LYS A 91 38.17 18.56 -6.00
N THR A 92 39.05 19.43 -5.52
CA THR A 92 40.44 19.07 -5.13
C THR A 92 40.56 18.49 -3.72
N ASN A 93 39.61 18.80 -2.83
CA ASN A 93 39.60 18.29 -1.46
C ASN A 93 39.07 16.86 -1.41
N LYS A 94 39.96 15.90 -1.12
CA LYS A 94 39.58 14.49 -0.94
C LYS A 94 38.75 14.31 0.34
N LEU A 95 37.74 13.45 0.26
CA LEU A 95 36.79 13.25 1.35
C LEU A 95 37.40 12.54 2.57
N GLU A 96 38.53 11.84 2.40
CA GLU A 96 39.30 11.23 3.49
C GLU A 96 39.74 12.26 4.58
N GLY A 97 40.06 13.48 4.20
CA GLY A 97 40.41 14.54 5.12
C GLY A 97 39.29 14.93 6.10
N PHE A 98 38.03 14.54 5.80
CA PHE A 98 36.85 14.85 6.60
C PHE A 98 36.33 13.65 7.41
N ASN A 99 37.06 12.53 7.44
CA ASN A 99 36.69 11.34 8.21
C ASN A 99 36.33 11.59 9.70
N PRO A 100 36.95 12.56 10.41
CA PRO A 100 36.55 12.83 11.80
C PRO A 100 35.12 13.37 11.98
N ILE A 101 34.55 13.98 10.93
CA ILE A 101 33.21 14.61 10.98
C ILE A 101 32.18 13.95 10.07
N ILE A 102 32.56 12.96 9.28
CA ILE A 102 31.66 12.25 8.34
C ILE A 102 31.61 10.76 8.68
N ILE A 103 30.44 10.24 8.88
CA ILE A 103 30.22 8.79 9.04
C ILE A 103 30.49 8.11 7.70
N LYS A 104 31.51 7.25 7.65
CA LYS A 104 31.90 6.53 6.44
C LYS A 104 30.93 5.37 6.17
N GLY A 105 30.27 5.40 5.03
CA GLY A 105 29.53 4.27 4.51
C GLY A 105 30.44 3.22 3.86
N LYS A 106 29.89 2.06 3.53
CA LYS A 106 30.59 0.98 2.80
C LYS A 106 30.79 1.38 1.33
N ASN A 107 31.99 1.18 0.78
CA ASN A 107 32.38 1.45 -0.62
C ASN A 107 32.20 2.89 -1.12
N THR A 108 31.91 3.85 -0.24
CA THR A 108 31.50 5.20 -0.64
C THR A 108 32.65 6.10 -1.11
N ARG A 109 33.92 5.82 -0.75
CA ARG A 109 35.06 6.68 -1.11
C ARG A 109 35.44 6.54 -2.58
N GLU A 110 35.22 5.38 -3.18
CA GLU A 110 35.47 5.16 -4.62
C GLU A 110 34.38 5.80 -5.47
N LEU A 111 33.12 5.77 -4.99
CA LEU A 111 31.96 6.32 -5.69
C LEU A 111 31.83 7.84 -5.50
N ARG A 112 32.33 8.39 -4.38
CA ARG A 112 32.24 9.82 -4.02
C ARG A 112 33.53 10.27 -3.40
N PRO A 113 34.60 10.51 -4.20
CA PRO A 113 35.94 10.70 -3.70
C PRO A 113 36.22 12.08 -3.11
N THR A 114 35.45 13.12 -3.49
CA THR A 114 35.72 14.50 -3.16
C THR A 114 34.67 15.12 -2.23
N LEU A 115 35.01 16.26 -1.62
CA LEU A 115 34.06 17.06 -0.86
C LEU A 115 32.91 17.58 -1.78
N TYR A 116 33.23 17.87 -3.04
CA TYR A 116 32.22 18.24 -4.04
C TYR A 116 31.14 17.13 -4.16
N ASP A 117 31.54 15.87 -4.31
CA ASP A 117 30.63 14.75 -4.43
C ASP A 117 29.72 14.63 -3.21
N PHE A 118 30.30 14.72 -2.02
CA PHE A 118 29.54 14.65 -0.79
C PHE A 118 28.45 15.74 -0.70
N LEU A 119 28.81 16.99 -0.99
CA LEU A 119 27.87 18.12 -0.93
C LEU A 119 26.86 18.07 -2.09
N ALA A 120 27.32 17.71 -3.30
CA ALA A 120 26.46 17.61 -4.47
C ALA A 120 25.40 16.51 -4.31
N HIS A 121 25.76 15.35 -3.79
CA HIS A 121 24.78 14.28 -3.56
C HIS A 121 23.77 14.61 -2.44
N ARG A 122 24.18 15.40 -1.44
CA ARG A 122 23.22 15.91 -0.43
C ARG A 122 22.23 16.90 -1.06
N ALA A 123 22.70 17.82 -1.89
CA ALA A 123 21.86 18.74 -2.63
C ALA A 123 20.95 17.99 -3.61
N LEU A 124 21.49 16.98 -4.32
CA LEU A 124 20.78 16.16 -5.25
C LEU A 124 19.63 15.37 -4.59
N ALA A 125 19.87 14.79 -3.43
CA ALA A 125 18.83 14.07 -2.66
C ALA A 125 17.62 14.96 -2.38
N TYR A 126 17.84 16.24 -2.06
CA TYR A 126 16.75 17.20 -1.91
C TYR A 126 16.10 17.58 -3.26
N PHE A 127 16.89 17.87 -4.30
CA PHE A 127 16.34 18.29 -5.60
C PHE A 127 15.60 17.16 -6.33
N MET A 128 15.85 15.92 -5.99
CA MET A 128 15.12 14.77 -6.52
C MET A 128 13.76 14.53 -5.84
N THR A 129 13.39 15.33 -4.84
CA THR A 129 12.06 15.24 -4.22
C THR A 129 11.00 15.97 -5.06
N ASP A 130 9.73 15.62 -4.89
CA ASP A 130 8.58 16.22 -5.64
C ASP A 130 7.69 17.12 -4.74
N GLU A 131 8.25 17.73 -3.69
CA GLU A 131 7.46 18.32 -2.62
C GLU A 131 7.39 19.85 -2.59
N ASN A 132 7.92 20.51 -3.60
CA ASN A 132 8.10 21.96 -3.55
C ASN A 132 6.86 22.80 -3.88
N GLN A 133 5.75 22.19 -4.30
CA GLN A 133 4.55 22.94 -4.70
C GLN A 133 3.28 22.16 -4.35
N LEU A 134 2.40 22.78 -3.58
CA LEU A 134 1.03 22.32 -3.36
C LEU A 134 0.17 22.49 -4.63
N THR A 135 0.41 23.58 -5.37
CA THR A 135 -0.22 23.88 -6.67
C THR A 135 0.86 23.93 -7.73
N LYS A 136 0.82 22.98 -8.67
CA LYS A 136 1.79 22.92 -9.77
C LYS A 136 1.37 23.91 -10.86
N PRO A 137 2.26 24.82 -11.31
CA PRO A 137 1.91 25.76 -12.40
C PRO A 137 1.68 25.03 -13.72
N ALA A 138 0.87 25.62 -14.60
CA ALA A 138 0.61 25.06 -15.93
C ALA A 138 1.89 24.87 -16.77
N TYR A 139 2.94 25.68 -16.51
CA TYR A 139 4.24 25.61 -17.15
C TYR A 139 5.28 24.77 -16.37
N GLN A 140 4.83 23.89 -15.46
CA GLN A 140 5.70 23.00 -14.69
C GLN A 140 6.70 22.28 -15.58
N PHE A 141 7.95 22.22 -15.12
CA PHE A 141 8.98 21.41 -15.78
C PHE A 141 8.59 19.92 -15.77
N LYS A 142 8.74 19.28 -16.92
CA LYS A 142 8.54 17.84 -17.10
C LYS A 142 9.74 17.26 -17.85
N ILE A 143 10.20 16.10 -17.41
CA ILE A 143 11.23 15.33 -18.12
C ILE A 143 10.53 14.60 -19.26
N ASN A 144 10.47 15.23 -20.43
CA ASN A 144 9.79 14.71 -21.62
C ASN A 144 10.68 14.61 -22.87
N ASP A 145 12.00 14.83 -22.72
CA ASP A 145 12.98 14.70 -23.79
C ASP A 145 13.79 13.41 -23.59
N GLY A 146 13.82 12.54 -24.61
CA GLY A 146 14.58 11.29 -24.61
C GLY A 146 16.08 11.48 -24.37
N LYS A 147 16.64 12.67 -24.61
CA LYS A 147 18.02 13.02 -24.27
C LYS A 147 18.35 12.87 -22.80
N ALA A 148 17.33 12.86 -21.93
CA ALA A 148 17.52 12.57 -20.50
C ALA A 148 18.03 11.13 -20.25
N PHE A 149 17.84 10.19 -21.20
CA PHE A 149 18.34 8.82 -21.17
C PHE A 149 19.60 8.61 -22.03
N ALA A 150 20.09 9.64 -22.75
CA ALA A 150 21.26 9.52 -23.58
C ALA A 150 22.52 9.12 -22.78
N PRO A 151 23.58 8.55 -23.39
CA PRO A 151 24.84 8.29 -22.72
C PRO A 151 25.38 9.53 -22.00
N ALA A 152 26.08 9.35 -20.87
CA ALA A 152 26.53 10.46 -20.02
C ALA A 152 27.24 11.59 -20.80
N ALA A 153 28.10 11.25 -21.76
CA ALA A 153 28.83 12.25 -22.58
C ALA A 153 27.91 13.12 -23.46
N GLU A 154 26.76 12.61 -23.87
CA GLU A 154 25.75 13.35 -24.64
C GLU A 154 24.81 14.10 -23.70
N PHE A 155 24.39 13.46 -22.60
CA PHE A 155 23.50 14.05 -21.62
C PHE A 155 24.05 15.34 -20.99
N VAL A 156 25.36 15.40 -20.68
CA VAL A 156 25.98 16.59 -20.08
C VAL A 156 25.93 17.83 -20.99
N ASN A 157 25.75 17.63 -22.30
CA ASN A 157 25.65 18.70 -23.28
C ASN A 157 24.19 18.96 -23.73
N ALA A 158 23.23 18.19 -23.23
CA ALA A 158 21.83 18.36 -23.58
C ALA A 158 21.23 19.61 -22.92
N SER A 159 20.34 20.32 -23.62
CA SER A 159 19.69 21.51 -23.07
C SER A 159 18.28 21.19 -22.59
N PHE A 160 18.02 21.39 -21.30
CA PHE A 160 16.72 21.24 -20.67
C PHE A 160 16.17 22.63 -20.29
N LYS A 161 15.38 23.26 -21.15
CA LYS A 161 14.87 24.62 -20.94
C LYS A 161 13.52 24.56 -20.21
N THR A 162 13.29 25.52 -19.28
CA THR A 162 12.00 25.67 -18.60
C THR A 162 11.74 27.12 -18.20
N LYS A 163 10.46 27.48 -18.09
CA LYS A 163 10.00 28.73 -17.44
C LYS A 163 9.82 28.52 -15.93
N ASP A 164 9.79 27.27 -15.46
CA ASP A 164 9.62 26.90 -14.05
C ASP A 164 10.98 26.93 -13.33
N THR A 165 11.41 28.12 -12.93
CA THR A 165 12.67 28.34 -12.22
C THR A 165 12.68 27.77 -10.80
N ALA A 166 11.50 27.49 -10.23
CA ALA A 166 11.36 26.89 -8.90
C ALA A 166 11.50 25.37 -8.92
N SER A 167 11.35 24.71 -10.06
CA SER A 167 11.39 23.26 -10.20
C SER A 167 12.61 22.62 -9.56
N LEU A 168 12.38 21.73 -8.61
CA LEU A 168 13.45 20.92 -8.01
C LEU A 168 13.97 19.89 -9.02
N GLN A 169 13.08 19.26 -9.80
CA GLN A 169 13.47 18.30 -10.83
C GLN A 169 14.37 18.90 -11.91
N HIS A 170 14.11 20.14 -12.33
CA HIS A 170 15.00 20.83 -13.25
C HIS A 170 16.38 21.09 -12.63
N LYS A 171 16.41 21.52 -11.35
CA LYS A 171 17.68 21.71 -10.60
C LYS A 171 18.43 20.40 -10.43
N ALA A 172 17.72 19.27 -10.23
CA ALA A 172 18.34 17.94 -10.17
C ALA A 172 18.98 17.55 -11.50
N ILE A 173 18.31 17.76 -12.64
CA ILE A 173 18.88 17.51 -13.97
C ILE A 173 20.16 18.31 -14.20
N LEU A 174 20.17 19.60 -13.88
CA LEU A 174 21.35 20.43 -14.05
C LEU A 174 22.51 19.99 -13.15
N LEU A 175 22.22 19.67 -11.90
CA LEU A 175 23.24 19.19 -10.97
C LEU A 175 23.81 17.83 -11.40
N LEU A 176 22.97 16.93 -11.93
CA LEU A 176 23.42 15.66 -12.50
C LEU A 176 24.33 15.87 -13.73
N GLN A 177 24.03 16.87 -14.57
CA GLN A 177 24.94 17.24 -15.66
C GLN A 177 26.31 17.71 -15.13
N ASP A 178 26.33 18.52 -14.08
CA ASP A 178 27.59 19.01 -13.48
C ASP A 178 28.40 17.88 -12.85
N ILE A 179 27.75 16.97 -12.09
CA ILE A 179 28.41 15.81 -11.49
C ILE A 179 28.99 14.89 -12.56
N LEU A 180 28.20 14.52 -13.56
CA LEU A 180 28.64 13.65 -14.65
C LEU A 180 29.76 14.27 -15.47
N LYS A 181 29.67 15.59 -15.79
CA LYS A 181 30.71 16.33 -16.50
C LYS A 181 32.05 16.31 -15.75
N PHE A 182 32.01 16.39 -14.43
CA PHE A 182 33.20 16.29 -13.59
C PHE A 182 33.83 14.89 -13.71
N HIS A 183 33.04 13.84 -13.53
CA HIS A 183 33.54 12.46 -13.52
C HIS A 183 33.85 11.88 -14.91
N LEU A 184 33.41 12.51 -16.00
CA LEU A 184 33.85 12.14 -17.36
C LEU A 184 35.36 12.31 -17.56
N GLN A 185 36.03 13.06 -16.71
CA GLN A 185 37.49 13.29 -16.76
C GLN A 185 38.28 12.33 -15.85
N ASP A 186 37.61 11.49 -15.08
CA ASP A 186 38.25 10.58 -14.13
C ASP A 186 38.96 9.43 -14.83
N ALA A 187 40.12 9.05 -14.33
CA ALA A 187 40.85 7.88 -14.82
C ALA A 187 40.15 6.56 -14.50
N LYS A 188 39.32 6.56 -13.44
CA LYS A 188 38.51 5.41 -12.99
C LYS A 188 37.03 5.76 -13.09
N PRO A 189 36.20 4.89 -13.69
CA PRO A 189 34.81 5.23 -14.01
C PRO A 189 33.81 4.99 -12.88
N GLU A 190 34.22 4.54 -11.69
CA GLU A 190 33.30 4.13 -10.61
C GLU A 190 32.34 5.25 -10.20
N ALA A 191 32.86 6.46 -10.00
CA ALA A 191 32.05 7.63 -9.63
C ALA A 191 31.12 8.07 -10.77
N LEU A 192 31.59 8.01 -12.01
CA LEU A 192 30.79 8.28 -13.20
C LEU A 192 29.61 7.29 -13.32
N ILE A 193 29.88 6.01 -13.14
CA ILE A 193 28.86 4.96 -13.21
C ILE A 193 27.82 5.16 -12.12
N ASP A 194 28.22 5.39 -10.86
CA ASP A 194 27.29 5.63 -9.74
C ASP A 194 26.37 6.84 -10.01
N ALA A 195 26.95 7.97 -10.42
CA ALA A 195 26.19 9.18 -10.74
C ALA A 195 25.24 8.96 -11.94
N ASP A 196 25.66 8.21 -12.96
CA ASP A 196 24.85 7.93 -14.14
C ASP A 196 23.67 7.00 -13.82
N LEU A 197 23.87 6.02 -12.96
CA LEU A 197 22.78 5.15 -12.48
C LEU A 197 21.78 5.94 -11.62
N ILE A 198 22.25 6.86 -10.77
CA ILE A 198 21.37 7.78 -10.02
C ILE A 198 20.53 8.63 -10.97
N ARG A 199 21.15 9.20 -12.03
CA ARG A 199 20.45 9.96 -13.07
C ARG A 199 19.38 9.11 -13.77
N LEU A 200 19.74 7.93 -14.24
CA LEU A 200 18.81 7.06 -14.96
C LEU A 200 17.62 6.65 -14.11
N ASN A 201 17.83 6.31 -12.84
CA ASN A 201 16.75 6.00 -11.91
C ASN A 201 15.82 7.21 -11.72
N PHE A 202 16.39 8.40 -11.50
CA PHE A 202 15.62 9.63 -11.32
C PHE A 202 14.80 9.96 -12.57
N VAL A 203 15.43 9.92 -13.75
CA VAL A 203 14.75 10.20 -15.01
C VAL A 203 13.63 9.19 -15.27
N THR A 204 13.85 7.90 -15.02
CA THR A 204 12.82 6.85 -15.20
C THR A 204 11.63 7.09 -14.26
N GLN A 205 11.88 7.48 -13.02
CA GLN A 205 10.83 7.73 -12.05
C GLN A 205 9.93 8.90 -12.46
N TYR A 206 10.54 10.02 -12.89
CA TYR A 206 9.82 11.29 -13.09
C TYR A 206 9.54 11.64 -14.56
N SER A 207 10.05 10.88 -15.51
CA SER A 207 9.80 11.10 -16.93
C SER A 207 8.34 10.84 -17.30
N THR A 208 7.82 11.71 -18.18
CA THR A 208 6.50 11.56 -18.81
C THR A 208 6.55 10.88 -20.18
N ILE A 209 7.71 10.38 -20.60
CA ILE A 209 7.90 9.67 -21.88
C ILE A 209 7.21 8.32 -21.79
N GLU A 210 6.39 7.98 -22.75
CA GLU A 210 5.63 6.73 -22.81
C GLU A 210 6.53 5.49 -22.83
N GLU A 211 7.61 5.53 -23.64
CA GLU A 211 8.56 4.41 -23.79
C GLU A 211 9.75 4.48 -22.82
N LYS A 212 9.64 5.19 -21.72
CA LYS A 212 10.73 5.41 -20.76
C LYS A 212 11.40 4.12 -20.26
N GLU A 213 10.65 3.04 -20.12
CA GLU A 213 11.18 1.75 -19.68
C GLU A 213 12.16 1.15 -20.70
N LYS A 214 11.84 1.23 -22.00
CA LYS A 214 12.73 0.78 -23.07
C LYS A 214 14.00 1.63 -23.13
N LEU A 215 13.86 2.95 -22.99
CA LEU A 215 15.00 3.88 -22.97
C LEU A 215 15.91 3.60 -21.75
N TYR A 216 15.32 3.35 -20.59
CA TYR A 216 16.04 2.98 -19.38
C TYR A 216 16.80 1.65 -19.54
N GLU A 217 16.13 0.60 -20.05
CA GLU A 217 16.75 -0.70 -20.33
C GLU A 217 17.95 -0.54 -21.28
N ALA A 218 17.80 0.23 -22.37
CA ALA A 218 18.86 0.48 -23.34
C ALA A 218 20.03 1.26 -22.72
N ALA A 219 19.75 2.27 -21.88
CA ALA A 219 20.78 3.04 -21.20
C ALA A 219 21.58 2.19 -20.19
N LEU A 220 20.90 1.34 -19.41
CA LEU A 220 21.55 0.40 -18.50
C LEU A 220 22.44 -0.59 -19.24
N LYS A 221 21.96 -1.14 -20.37
CA LYS A 221 22.72 -2.05 -21.22
C LYS A 221 23.97 -1.37 -21.78
N ASN A 222 23.86 -0.11 -22.18
CA ASN A 222 25.02 0.66 -22.66
C ASN A 222 26.11 0.81 -21.59
N ILE A 223 25.74 1.10 -20.32
CA ILE A 223 26.68 1.17 -19.20
C ILE A 223 27.35 -0.19 -18.97
N GLU A 224 26.57 -1.28 -18.95
CA GLU A 224 27.04 -2.64 -18.74
C GLU A 224 28.04 -3.06 -19.81
N GLU A 225 27.80 -2.75 -21.09
CA GLU A 225 28.65 -3.08 -22.21
C GLU A 225 29.92 -2.22 -22.23
N LYS A 226 29.76 -0.91 -22.09
CA LYS A 226 30.89 0.05 -22.13
C LYS A 226 31.90 -0.20 -21.01
N TYR A 227 31.42 -0.52 -19.81
CA TYR A 227 32.25 -0.75 -18.62
C TYR A 227 32.27 -2.23 -18.21
N SER A 228 32.16 -3.13 -19.17
CA SER A 228 31.97 -4.56 -18.94
C SER A 228 33.02 -5.24 -18.06
N ASN A 229 34.22 -4.67 -17.92
CA ASN A 229 35.30 -5.20 -17.08
C ASN A 229 35.37 -4.51 -15.71
N ASN A 230 34.52 -3.54 -15.42
CA ASN A 230 34.50 -2.82 -14.17
C ASN A 230 33.40 -3.35 -13.22
N PRO A 231 33.73 -3.74 -11.97
CA PRO A 231 32.75 -4.25 -11.01
C PRO A 231 31.57 -3.29 -10.70
N ALA A 232 31.79 -1.96 -10.84
CA ALA A 232 30.70 -0.98 -10.61
C ALA A 232 29.59 -1.11 -11.66
N ALA A 233 29.90 -1.51 -12.90
CA ALA A 233 28.91 -1.71 -13.96
C ALA A 233 27.97 -2.90 -13.69
N ALA A 234 28.34 -3.82 -12.78
CA ALA A 234 27.48 -4.91 -12.37
C ALA A 234 26.13 -4.42 -11.80
N GLN A 235 26.11 -3.22 -11.20
CA GLN A 235 24.88 -2.62 -10.69
C GLN A 235 23.92 -2.22 -11.83
N ALA A 236 24.43 -1.78 -13.00
CA ALA A 236 23.60 -1.51 -14.17
C ALA A 236 22.89 -2.79 -14.65
N GLY A 237 23.62 -3.89 -14.71
CA GLY A 237 23.04 -5.17 -15.09
C GLY A 237 22.01 -5.71 -14.08
N TYR A 238 22.25 -5.52 -12.78
CA TYR A 238 21.25 -5.83 -11.75
C TYR A 238 19.97 -4.98 -11.95
N LEU A 239 20.08 -3.68 -12.16
CA LEU A 239 18.93 -2.82 -12.42
C LEU A 239 18.17 -3.24 -13.69
N ARG A 240 18.89 -3.65 -14.73
CA ARG A 240 18.27 -4.21 -15.94
C ARG A 240 17.54 -5.53 -15.65
N ALA A 241 18.11 -6.40 -14.82
CA ALA A 241 17.44 -7.61 -14.37
C ALA A 241 16.17 -7.29 -13.55
N GLN A 242 16.18 -6.22 -12.75
CA GLN A 242 14.98 -5.75 -12.05
C GLN A 242 13.87 -5.28 -13.01
N VAL A 243 14.22 -4.63 -14.14
CA VAL A 243 13.22 -4.28 -15.17
C VAL A 243 12.53 -5.54 -15.68
N TYR A 244 13.30 -6.57 -16.04
CA TYR A 244 12.73 -7.86 -16.48
C TYR A 244 11.90 -8.52 -15.39
N PHE A 245 12.39 -8.54 -14.17
CA PHE A 245 11.68 -9.11 -13.04
C PHE A 245 10.32 -8.40 -12.80
N SER A 246 10.32 -7.06 -12.80
CA SER A 246 9.10 -6.27 -12.63
C SER A 246 8.11 -6.47 -13.79
N ARG A 247 8.61 -6.60 -15.02
CA ARG A 247 7.79 -6.90 -16.20
C ARG A 247 7.19 -8.29 -16.09
N GLY A 248 7.99 -9.27 -15.67
CA GLY A 248 7.53 -10.64 -15.44
C GLY A 248 6.44 -10.76 -14.38
N GLN A 249 6.46 -9.89 -13.34
CA GLN A 249 5.39 -9.86 -12.34
C GLN A 249 4.02 -9.41 -12.89
N GLN A 250 3.97 -8.86 -14.11
CA GLN A 250 2.73 -8.49 -14.78
C GLN A 250 2.09 -9.66 -15.55
N PHE A 251 2.75 -10.81 -15.58
CA PHE A 251 2.20 -12.02 -16.16
C PHE A 251 0.91 -12.42 -15.44
N VAL A 252 -0.13 -12.69 -16.23
CA VAL A 252 -1.39 -13.25 -15.74
C VAL A 252 -1.74 -14.43 -16.65
N PRO A 253 -1.85 -15.64 -16.11
CA PRO A 253 -2.21 -16.82 -16.92
C PRO A 253 -3.44 -16.56 -17.78
N TYR A 254 -3.41 -17.01 -19.01
CA TYR A 254 -4.49 -16.92 -20.02
C TYR A 254 -4.85 -15.51 -20.53
N THR A 255 -4.47 -14.43 -19.85
CA THR A 255 -4.89 -13.06 -20.23
C THR A 255 -3.75 -12.12 -20.57
N LYS A 256 -2.59 -12.24 -19.90
CA LYS A 256 -1.37 -11.44 -20.15
C LYS A 256 -0.16 -12.36 -20.18
N THR A 257 0.01 -13.10 -21.26
CA THR A 257 1.00 -14.18 -21.39
C THR A 257 2.35 -13.72 -21.96
N GLU A 258 2.44 -12.51 -22.51
CA GLU A 258 3.60 -11.96 -23.16
C GLU A 258 4.85 -11.88 -22.28
N ASN A 259 4.66 -11.70 -20.98
CA ASN A 259 5.72 -11.53 -19.99
C ASN A 259 6.09 -12.82 -19.22
N GLN A 260 5.62 -13.96 -19.68
CA GLN A 260 5.78 -15.24 -18.95
C GLN A 260 7.23 -15.54 -18.57
N TYR A 261 8.17 -15.33 -19.49
CA TYR A 261 9.57 -15.72 -19.32
C TYR A 261 10.51 -14.58 -18.89
N GLU A 262 9.98 -13.39 -18.58
CA GLU A 262 10.82 -12.25 -18.19
C GLU A 262 11.50 -12.48 -16.82
N ILE A 263 10.89 -13.21 -15.88
CA ILE A 263 11.57 -13.58 -14.60
C ILE A 263 12.74 -14.54 -14.87
N LYS A 264 12.59 -15.48 -15.78
CA LYS A 264 13.69 -16.36 -16.21
C LYS A 264 14.83 -15.55 -16.81
N ARG A 265 14.51 -14.59 -17.69
CA ARG A 265 15.49 -13.67 -18.28
C ARG A 265 16.22 -12.83 -17.23
N ALA A 266 15.50 -12.31 -16.22
CA ALA A 266 16.10 -11.61 -15.08
C ALA A 266 17.12 -12.49 -14.35
N LYS A 267 16.77 -13.75 -14.10
CA LYS A 267 17.65 -14.73 -13.46
C LYS A 267 18.91 -14.99 -14.29
N GLU A 268 18.79 -15.23 -15.59
CA GLU A 268 19.92 -15.46 -16.50
C GLU A 268 20.91 -14.28 -16.50
N VAL A 269 20.41 -13.05 -16.54
CA VAL A 269 21.23 -11.84 -16.41
C VAL A 269 21.96 -11.82 -15.07
N CYS A 270 21.24 -12.06 -13.98
CA CYS A 270 21.83 -12.08 -12.64
C CYS A 270 22.88 -13.18 -12.47
N GLU A 271 22.68 -14.37 -13.02
CA GLU A 271 23.65 -15.47 -12.97
C GLU A 271 24.96 -15.11 -13.69
N ALA A 272 24.87 -14.46 -14.85
CA ALA A 272 26.05 -13.99 -15.60
C ALA A 272 26.83 -12.94 -14.79
N ILE A 273 26.13 -11.98 -14.17
CA ILE A 273 26.76 -10.92 -13.36
C ILE A 273 27.38 -11.48 -12.09
N ALA A 274 26.64 -12.30 -11.33
CA ALA A 274 27.13 -12.91 -10.11
C ALA A 274 28.36 -13.80 -10.33
N LYS A 275 28.41 -14.49 -11.48
CA LYS A 275 29.59 -15.27 -11.89
C LYS A 275 30.81 -14.38 -12.16
N LYS A 276 30.61 -13.24 -12.84
CA LYS A 276 31.71 -12.34 -13.24
C LYS A 276 32.19 -11.48 -12.08
N PHE A 277 31.27 -10.94 -11.28
CA PHE A 277 31.55 -9.97 -10.20
C PHE A 277 30.90 -10.33 -8.85
N PRO A 278 31.17 -11.51 -8.27
CA PRO A 278 30.42 -12.02 -7.10
C PRO A 278 30.54 -11.16 -5.85
N LYS A 279 31.59 -10.32 -5.73
CA LYS A 279 31.86 -9.46 -4.57
C LYS A 279 31.42 -8.01 -4.78
N SER A 280 31.02 -7.63 -6.00
CA SER A 280 30.51 -6.29 -6.28
C SER A 280 29.11 -6.10 -5.69
N GLU A 281 28.69 -4.86 -5.53
CA GLU A 281 27.32 -4.55 -5.08
C GLU A 281 26.26 -5.16 -6.01
N GLY A 282 26.41 -4.94 -7.33
CA GLY A 282 25.51 -5.53 -8.32
C GLY A 282 25.52 -7.06 -8.29
N GLY A 283 26.69 -7.69 -8.09
CA GLY A 283 26.79 -9.16 -7.97
C GLY A 283 26.08 -9.69 -6.74
N ILE A 284 26.23 -9.03 -5.57
CA ILE A 284 25.53 -9.39 -4.32
C ILE A 284 24.01 -9.21 -4.50
N ASN A 285 23.58 -8.10 -5.10
CA ASN A 285 22.17 -7.83 -5.37
C ASN A 285 21.59 -8.87 -6.35
N CYS A 286 22.35 -9.29 -7.35
CA CYS A 286 21.97 -10.39 -8.25
C CYS A 286 21.81 -11.72 -7.51
N LEU A 287 22.73 -12.09 -6.62
CA LEU A 287 22.61 -13.31 -5.80
C LEU A 287 21.33 -13.30 -4.93
N ASN A 288 21.01 -12.15 -4.34
CA ASN A 288 19.78 -11.99 -3.58
C ASN A 288 18.53 -12.15 -4.46
N LEU A 289 18.53 -11.56 -5.65
CA LEU A 289 17.41 -11.69 -6.59
C LEU A 289 17.26 -13.14 -7.09
N ILE A 290 18.34 -13.83 -7.42
CA ILE A 290 18.33 -15.26 -7.79
C ILE A 290 17.74 -16.09 -6.65
N SER A 291 18.14 -15.83 -5.41
CA SER A 291 17.60 -16.52 -4.23
C SER A 291 16.08 -16.34 -4.13
N SER A 292 15.60 -15.10 -4.27
CA SER A 292 14.17 -14.78 -4.25
C SER A 292 13.39 -15.44 -5.41
N ILE A 293 13.96 -15.43 -6.63
CA ILE A 293 13.34 -16.07 -7.80
C ILE A 293 13.22 -17.58 -7.58
N ASN A 294 14.27 -18.21 -7.07
CA ASN A 294 14.32 -19.66 -6.88
C ASN A 294 13.48 -20.17 -5.71
N GLN A 295 13.08 -19.29 -4.80
CA GLN A 295 12.31 -19.68 -3.62
C GLN A 295 10.98 -20.34 -4.03
N PRO A 296 10.72 -21.58 -3.60
CA PRO A 296 9.44 -22.23 -3.85
C PRO A 296 8.32 -21.60 -3.01
N SER A 297 7.10 -21.64 -3.52
CA SER A 297 5.91 -21.30 -2.76
C SER A 297 4.82 -22.34 -2.97
N LEU A 298 3.96 -22.51 -1.97
CA LEU A 298 2.88 -23.47 -1.98
C LEU A 298 1.74 -22.97 -1.10
N SER A 299 0.53 -22.98 -1.64
CA SER A 299 -0.71 -22.91 -0.84
C SER A 299 -1.77 -23.85 -1.42
N ILE A 300 -2.68 -24.26 -0.57
CA ILE A 300 -3.83 -25.09 -0.97
C ILE A 300 -5.11 -24.44 -0.44
N GLU A 301 -6.14 -24.48 -1.26
CA GLU A 301 -7.46 -23.96 -0.94
C GLU A 301 -8.53 -24.94 -1.40
N THR A 302 -9.51 -25.20 -0.55
CA THR A 302 -10.67 -26.03 -0.87
C THR A 302 -11.89 -25.52 -0.09
N GLU A 303 -13.07 -25.95 -0.49
CA GLU A 303 -14.27 -25.65 0.28
C GLU A 303 -14.13 -26.14 1.72
N LYS A 304 -14.54 -25.29 2.65
CA LYS A 304 -14.43 -25.59 4.07
C LYS A 304 -15.24 -26.83 4.49
N VAL A 305 -16.40 -27.02 3.87
CA VAL A 305 -17.26 -28.18 4.10
C VAL A 305 -17.54 -28.87 2.77
N ASN A 306 -17.22 -30.15 2.69
CA ASN A 306 -17.42 -30.99 1.50
C ASN A 306 -18.46 -32.06 1.76
N THR A 307 -19.11 -32.60 0.71
CA THR A 307 -20.11 -33.65 0.80
C THR A 307 -19.51 -35.00 1.19
N ILE A 308 -20.30 -35.83 1.86
CA ILE A 308 -19.88 -37.15 2.34
C ILE A 308 -19.71 -38.10 1.15
N ASN A 309 -18.55 -38.79 1.09
CA ASN A 309 -18.19 -39.80 0.09
C ASN A 309 -18.10 -39.29 -1.36
N ASP A 310 -18.33 -38.01 -1.61
CA ASP A 310 -18.15 -37.42 -2.93
C ASP A 310 -16.75 -36.84 -3.09
N PRO A 311 -16.12 -37.03 -4.25
CA PRO A 311 -14.84 -36.40 -4.52
C PRO A 311 -15.01 -34.88 -4.66
N PHE A 312 -14.01 -34.15 -4.17
CA PHE A 312 -13.99 -32.70 -4.21
C PHE A 312 -12.69 -32.15 -4.81
N ARG A 313 -12.68 -30.88 -5.13
CA ARG A 313 -11.51 -30.21 -5.71
C ARG A 313 -10.74 -29.43 -4.65
N THR A 314 -9.43 -29.41 -4.81
CA THR A 314 -8.52 -28.54 -4.05
C THR A 314 -7.71 -27.75 -5.05
N LEU A 315 -7.75 -26.43 -4.94
CA LEU A 315 -6.88 -25.53 -5.69
C LEU A 315 -5.50 -25.54 -5.07
N VAL A 316 -4.49 -25.76 -5.89
CA VAL A 316 -3.08 -25.72 -5.51
C VAL A 316 -2.44 -24.55 -6.22
N ASN A 317 -1.91 -23.58 -5.44
CA ASN A 317 -1.11 -22.49 -5.97
C ASN A 317 0.36 -22.78 -5.65
N TYR A 318 1.23 -22.73 -6.65
CA TYR A 318 2.62 -23.14 -6.50
C TYR A 318 3.56 -22.34 -7.40
N LYS A 319 4.83 -22.25 -6.98
CA LYS A 319 5.95 -21.69 -7.76
C LYS A 319 7.20 -22.56 -7.53
N ASN A 320 7.91 -22.90 -8.59
CA ASN A 320 9.13 -23.72 -8.54
C ASN A 320 8.95 -25.07 -7.84
N VAL A 321 7.80 -25.70 -8.02
CA VAL A 321 7.45 -26.97 -7.38
C VAL A 321 7.03 -27.97 -8.46
N PRO A 322 7.90 -28.93 -8.86
CA PRO A 322 7.57 -29.90 -9.89
C PRO A 322 6.78 -31.11 -9.40
N LYS A 323 6.77 -31.36 -8.10
CA LYS A 323 6.07 -32.48 -7.47
C LYS A 323 5.60 -32.12 -6.07
N LEU A 324 4.40 -32.57 -5.70
CA LEU A 324 3.83 -32.41 -4.37
C LEU A 324 3.51 -33.77 -3.75
N TYR A 325 3.58 -33.80 -2.44
CA TYR A 325 3.17 -34.90 -1.58
C TYR A 325 2.04 -34.44 -0.68
N PHE A 326 1.02 -35.26 -0.54
CA PHE A 326 -0.18 -34.95 0.23
C PHE A 326 -0.40 -35.98 1.32
N ARG A 327 -0.99 -35.52 2.43
CA ARG A 327 -1.53 -36.36 3.50
C ARG A 327 -2.93 -35.89 3.87
N ILE A 328 -3.86 -36.82 4.00
CA ILE A 328 -5.14 -36.56 4.66
C ILE A 328 -5.05 -37.16 6.07
N ILE A 329 -5.36 -36.38 7.07
CA ILE A 329 -5.31 -36.73 8.47
C ILE A 329 -6.71 -36.55 9.03
N LYS A 330 -7.31 -37.62 9.55
CA LYS A 330 -8.56 -37.52 10.29
C LYS A 330 -8.27 -36.97 11.68
N THR A 331 -9.06 -36.01 12.12
CA THR A 331 -8.91 -35.35 13.42
C THR A 331 -10.27 -35.11 14.06
N SER A 332 -10.27 -34.56 15.25
CA SER A 332 -11.47 -34.12 15.95
C SER A 332 -11.30 -32.70 16.45
N ARG A 333 -12.42 -32.06 16.79
CA ARG A 333 -12.40 -30.72 17.38
C ARG A 333 -11.61 -30.68 18.69
N GLU A 334 -11.71 -31.74 19.50
CA GLU A 334 -11.00 -31.88 20.78
C GLU A 334 -9.48 -31.97 20.57
N GLU A 335 -9.03 -32.65 19.53
CA GLU A 335 -7.61 -32.73 19.17
C GLU A 335 -7.11 -31.37 18.67
N ILE A 336 -7.88 -30.70 17.81
CA ILE A 336 -7.53 -29.35 17.29
C ILE A 336 -7.40 -28.31 18.42
N LYS A 337 -8.24 -28.37 19.45
CA LYS A 337 -8.17 -27.49 20.62
C LYS A 337 -6.93 -27.69 21.48
N LYS A 338 -6.34 -28.87 21.46
CA LYS A 338 -5.12 -29.16 22.20
C LYS A 338 -3.86 -28.61 21.53
N LEU A 339 -3.93 -28.27 20.26
CA LEU A 339 -2.80 -27.71 19.50
C LEU A 339 -2.40 -26.33 20.01
N ASP A 340 -1.12 -26.13 20.30
CA ASP A 340 -0.60 -24.82 20.70
C ASP A 340 -0.41 -23.92 19.48
N ARG A 341 -1.41 -23.07 19.23
CA ARG A 341 -1.42 -22.16 18.07
C ARG A 341 -0.48 -20.96 18.20
N ARG A 342 0.13 -20.74 19.37
CA ARG A 342 1.05 -19.61 19.64
C ARG A 342 2.48 -19.92 19.22
N ASP A 343 2.87 -21.18 19.24
CA ASP A 343 4.19 -21.65 18.79
C ASP A 343 4.05 -22.30 17.41
N TYR A 344 4.42 -21.54 16.37
CA TYR A 344 4.29 -21.97 14.98
C TYR A 344 5.13 -23.21 14.66
N ASP A 345 6.36 -23.28 15.17
CA ASP A 345 7.24 -24.41 14.90
C ASP A 345 6.77 -25.69 15.60
N LYS A 346 6.28 -25.56 16.83
CA LYS A 346 5.69 -26.68 17.58
C LYS A 346 4.42 -27.17 16.90
N LEU A 347 3.57 -26.24 16.47
CA LEU A 347 2.32 -26.55 15.78
C LEU A 347 2.56 -27.37 14.49
N TRP A 348 3.55 -27.01 13.68
CA TRP A 348 3.89 -27.78 12.49
C TRP A 348 4.48 -29.16 12.83
N LYS A 349 5.28 -29.30 13.90
CA LYS A 349 5.74 -30.60 14.40
C LYS A 349 4.56 -31.52 14.75
N GLU A 350 3.54 -30.94 15.41
CA GLU A 350 2.34 -31.68 15.78
C GLU A 350 1.56 -32.14 14.54
N TYR A 351 1.33 -31.27 13.54
CA TYR A 351 0.65 -31.65 12.29
C TYR A 351 1.36 -32.77 11.53
N VAL A 352 2.67 -32.65 11.38
CA VAL A 352 3.46 -33.61 10.61
C VAL A 352 3.54 -34.97 11.33
N ALA A 353 3.49 -34.99 12.68
CA ALA A 353 3.52 -36.20 13.50
C ALA A 353 2.18 -36.94 13.51
N MET A 354 1.07 -36.32 13.14
CA MET A 354 -0.23 -36.98 13.08
C MET A 354 -0.24 -38.13 12.06
N LYS A 355 -0.88 -39.27 12.42
CA LYS A 355 -0.99 -40.41 11.52
C LYS A 355 -1.87 -40.12 10.31
N PRO A 356 -1.35 -40.23 9.09
CA PRO A 356 -2.16 -40.02 7.90
C PRO A 356 -3.17 -41.17 7.68
N LEU A 357 -4.39 -40.80 7.29
CA LEU A 357 -5.39 -41.75 6.78
C LEU A 357 -5.04 -42.18 5.36
N LYS A 358 -4.56 -41.22 4.52
CA LYS A 358 -4.16 -41.44 3.15
C LYS A 358 -2.97 -40.55 2.79
N SER A 359 -2.06 -41.07 1.95
CA SER A 359 -0.95 -40.31 1.37
C SER A 359 -0.85 -40.61 -0.11
N TRP A 360 -0.51 -39.56 -0.91
CA TRP A 360 -0.24 -39.69 -2.34
C TRP A 360 0.69 -38.59 -2.80
N SER A 361 1.18 -38.69 -4.03
CA SER A 361 1.96 -37.63 -4.65
C SER A 361 1.44 -37.32 -6.04
N LEU A 362 1.72 -36.11 -6.52
CA LEU A 362 1.31 -35.63 -7.84
C LEU A 362 2.44 -34.82 -8.46
N ALA A 363 2.76 -35.09 -9.73
CA ALA A 363 3.61 -34.21 -10.53
C ALA A 363 2.82 -32.99 -10.96
N LEU A 364 3.45 -31.82 -10.87
CA LEU A 364 2.87 -30.55 -11.29
C LEU A 364 3.50 -30.07 -12.61
N PRO A 365 2.74 -29.38 -13.47
CA PRO A 365 3.33 -28.68 -14.62
C PRO A 365 4.39 -27.69 -14.16
N ASP A 366 5.57 -27.75 -14.76
CA ASP A 366 6.68 -26.84 -14.44
C ASP A 366 7.28 -26.26 -15.74
N PRO A 367 6.77 -25.14 -16.23
CA PRO A 367 7.25 -24.49 -17.44
C PRO A 367 8.62 -23.82 -17.28
N LYS A 368 9.24 -23.87 -16.11
CA LYS A 368 10.55 -23.26 -15.80
C LYS A 368 10.59 -21.74 -16.02
N ASP A 369 9.47 -21.08 -15.81
CA ASP A 369 9.31 -19.63 -15.97
C ASP A 369 9.41 -18.85 -14.64
N HIS A 370 9.50 -19.58 -13.52
CA HIS A 370 9.54 -19.02 -12.17
C HIS A 370 8.31 -18.18 -11.79
N GLN A 371 7.19 -18.39 -12.46
CA GLN A 371 5.92 -17.73 -12.18
C GLN A 371 5.07 -18.50 -11.16
N GLN A 372 4.07 -17.81 -10.62
CA GLN A 372 3.04 -18.44 -9.81
C GLN A 372 2.05 -19.17 -10.73
N HIS A 373 1.81 -20.44 -10.48
CA HIS A 373 0.85 -21.28 -11.20
C HIS A 373 -0.22 -21.80 -10.26
N SER A 374 -1.38 -22.15 -10.84
CA SER A 374 -2.49 -22.74 -10.12
C SER A 374 -3.02 -23.94 -10.88
N THR A 375 -3.38 -24.99 -10.17
CA THR A 375 -4.06 -26.16 -10.73
C THR A 375 -5.07 -26.73 -9.74
N GLU A 376 -6.16 -27.27 -10.26
CA GLU A 376 -7.10 -28.03 -9.45
C GLU A 376 -6.69 -29.50 -9.39
N ILE A 377 -6.75 -30.07 -8.22
CA ILE A 377 -6.54 -31.50 -8.00
C ILE A 377 -7.81 -32.13 -7.45
N LYS A 378 -8.05 -33.39 -7.83
CA LYS A 378 -9.12 -34.21 -7.26
C LYS A 378 -8.66 -34.82 -5.94
N VAL A 379 -9.48 -34.67 -4.90
CA VAL A 379 -9.38 -35.40 -3.64
C VAL A 379 -10.56 -36.39 -3.60
N ASP A 380 -10.27 -37.66 -3.31
CA ASP A 380 -11.33 -38.67 -3.22
C ASP A 380 -12.26 -38.40 -2.04
N GLY A 381 -13.50 -38.84 -2.15
CA GLY A 381 -14.51 -38.69 -1.13
C GLY A 381 -14.11 -39.25 0.23
N LEU A 382 -14.53 -38.58 1.27
CA LEU A 382 -14.24 -38.92 2.67
C LEU A 382 -15.53 -39.17 3.43
N ALA A 383 -15.47 -39.98 4.47
CA ALA A 383 -16.59 -40.16 5.39
C ALA A 383 -16.84 -38.89 6.23
N ASN A 384 -18.01 -38.79 6.86
CA ASN A 384 -18.30 -37.71 7.80
C ASN A 384 -17.18 -37.51 8.84
N GLY A 385 -16.78 -36.27 9.07
CA GLY A 385 -15.76 -35.93 10.05
C GLY A 385 -14.98 -34.65 9.75
N VAL A 386 -13.91 -34.47 10.49
CA VAL A 386 -12.99 -33.32 10.39
C VAL A 386 -11.62 -33.82 9.94
N TYR A 387 -11.01 -33.11 9.01
CA TYR A 387 -9.74 -33.54 8.43
C TYR A 387 -8.79 -32.38 8.20
N PHE A 388 -7.49 -32.66 8.29
CA PHE A 388 -6.45 -31.83 7.70
C PHE A 388 -6.03 -32.40 6.36
N ILE A 389 -5.89 -31.53 5.36
CA ILE A 389 -5.11 -31.78 4.15
C ILE A 389 -3.77 -31.10 4.36
N LEU A 390 -2.69 -31.88 4.34
CA LEU A 390 -1.33 -31.35 4.33
C LEU A 390 -0.73 -31.53 2.94
N ALA A 391 0.01 -30.55 2.48
CA ALA A 391 0.81 -30.62 1.26
C ALA A 391 2.26 -30.23 1.56
N SER A 392 3.20 -30.87 0.87
CA SER A 392 4.63 -30.71 1.05
C SER A 392 5.37 -30.85 -0.28
N ILE A 393 6.48 -30.11 -0.45
CA ILE A 393 7.41 -30.32 -1.57
C ILE A 393 8.42 -31.44 -1.29
N ASP A 394 8.47 -31.94 -0.06
CA ASP A 394 9.31 -33.04 0.39
C ASP A 394 8.46 -34.21 0.87
N GLU A 395 8.81 -35.43 0.47
CA GLU A 395 8.10 -36.68 0.78
C GLU A 395 8.01 -36.94 2.28
N ASN A 396 9.04 -36.59 3.01
CA ASN A 396 9.13 -36.82 4.45
C ASN A 396 8.41 -35.74 5.27
N PHE A 397 7.91 -34.68 4.63
CA PHE A 397 7.33 -33.54 5.32
C PHE A 397 8.29 -32.88 6.32
N SER A 398 9.57 -32.77 5.95
CA SER A 398 10.60 -32.15 6.79
C SER A 398 10.23 -30.70 7.13
N LEU A 399 10.64 -30.24 8.31
CA LEU A 399 10.39 -28.86 8.75
C LEU A 399 11.48 -27.88 8.30
N THR A 400 12.56 -28.39 7.71
CA THR A 400 13.69 -27.59 7.21
C THR A 400 13.86 -27.78 5.71
N LYS A 401 14.17 -26.69 4.98
CA LYS A 401 14.36 -26.69 3.52
C LYS A 401 13.15 -27.25 2.74
N ASN A 402 11.96 -27.05 3.27
CA ASN A 402 10.71 -27.54 2.73
C ASN A 402 9.66 -26.42 2.78
N VAL A 403 8.62 -26.53 1.97
CA VAL A 403 7.43 -25.69 2.04
C VAL A 403 6.24 -26.57 2.33
N LEU A 404 5.52 -26.23 3.37
CA LEU A 404 4.35 -26.95 3.86
C LEU A 404 3.11 -26.09 3.72
N ALA A 405 2.01 -26.67 3.30
CA ALA A 405 0.70 -26.05 3.33
C ALA A 405 -0.31 -26.95 4.04
N LYS A 406 -1.32 -26.36 4.65
CA LYS A 406 -2.41 -27.10 5.31
C LYS A 406 -3.75 -26.44 5.08
N GLN A 407 -4.79 -27.25 5.05
CA GLN A 407 -6.18 -26.84 5.06
C GLN A 407 -6.98 -27.72 6.02
N LEU A 408 -7.76 -27.07 6.89
CA LEU A 408 -8.76 -27.77 7.71
C LEU A 408 -10.05 -27.82 6.91
N ILE A 409 -10.64 -29.01 6.83
CA ILE A 409 -11.91 -29.25 6.16
C ILE A 409 -12.87 -30.07 7.02
N TYR A 410 -14.14 -29.87 6.79
CA TYR A 410 -15.23 -30.63 7.35
C TYR A 410 -15.89 -31.43 6.23
N VAL A 411 -16.35 -32.63 6.55
CA VAL A 411 -17.09 -33.48 5.60
C VAL A 411 -18.46 -33.74 6.19
N SER A 412 -19.48 -33.17 5.59
CA SER A 412 -20.86 -33.25 6.04
C SER A 412 -21.82 -32.83 4.92
N ASN A 413 -22.97 -33.50 4.83
CA ASN A 413 -24.05 -33.10 3.92
C ASN A 413 -24.93 -31.99 4.52
N ILE A 414 -24.65 -31.55 5.75
CA ILE A 414 -25.39 -30.46 6.40
C ILE A 414 -24.86 -29.12 5.88
N SER A 415 -25.78 -28.26 5.53
CA SER A 415 -25.56 -26.82 5.30
C SER A 415 -26.61 -26.04 6.06
N TYR A 416 -26.33 -24.78 6.40
CA TYR A 416 -27.36 -23.91 6.97
C TYR A 416 -27.22 -22.48 6.48
N LEU A 417 -28.35 -21.81 6.41
CA LEU A 417 -28.47 -20.40 6.11
C LEU A 417 -29.20 -19.71 7.26
N HIS A 418 -29.00 -18.44 7.44
CA HIS A 418 -29.74 -17.66 8.42
C HIS A 418 -30.20 -16.32 7.84
N ASN A 419 -31.28 -15.79 8.37
CA ASN A 419 -31.77 -14.47 8.04
C ASN A 419 -31.65 -13.49 9.25
N ASN A 420 -31.96 -12.23 9.01
CA ASN A 420 -31.87 -11.18 10.04
C ASN A 420 -32.89 -11.34 11.20
N ASN A 421 -33.82 -12.28 11.12
CA ASN A 421 -34.83 -12.56 12.13
C ASN A 421 -34.44 -13.72 13.04
N GLN A 422 -33.16 -14.12 13.03
CA GLN A 422 -32.63 -15.27 13.78
C GLN A 422 -33.27 -16.62 13.40
N GLU A 423 -33.81 -16.70 12.22
CA GLU A 423 -34.34 -17.92 11.61
C GLU A 423 -33.23 -18.61 10.84
N TYR A 424 -33.00 -19.86 11.15
CA TYR A 424 -32.01 -20.72 10.52
C TYR A 424 -32.70 -21.81 9.71
N TYR A 425 -32.15 -22.11 8.55
CA TYR A 425 -32.65 -23.14 7.65
C TYR A 425 -31.55 -24.15 7.43
N VAL A 426 -31.76 -25.37 7.93
CA VAL A 426 -30.82 -26.48 7.75
C VAL A 426 -31.21 -27.25 6.50
N LEU A 427 -30.27 -27.36 5.58
CA LEU A 427 -30.48 -27.88 4.23
C LEU A 427 -29.42 -28.96 3.93
N HIS A 428 -29.77 -29.89 3.06
CA HIS A 428 -28.79 -30.78 2.47
C HIS A 428 -27.88 -30.03 1.52
N ARG A 429 -26.57 -30.13 1.73
CA ARG A 429 -25.57 -29.31 1.05
C ARG A 429 -25.58 -29.41 -0.46
N ASP A 430 -25.77 -30.61 -0.99
CA ASP A 430 -25.69 -30.89 -2.42
C ASP A 430 -26.98 -30.48 -3.16
N ASN A 431 -28.15 -30.78 -2.62
CA ASN A 431 -29.42 -30.62 -3.34
C ASN A 431 -30.37 -29.56 -2.75
N GLY A 432 -30.00 -28.92 -1.63
CA GLY A 432 -30.76 -27.85 -0.99
C GLY A 432 -32.07 -28.32 -0.31
N GLN A 433 -32.32 -29.60 -0.21
CA GLN A 433 -33.53 -30.11 0.45
C GLN A 433 -33.50 -29.85 1.97
N PRO A 434 -34.65 -29.47 2.57
CA PRO A 434 -34.74 -29.27 4.00
C PRO A 434 -34.37 -30.50 4.81
N LEU A 435 -33.53 -30.34 5.84
CA LEU A 435 -33.20 -31.38 6.80
C LEU A 435 -34.05 -31.23 8.06
N ALA A 436 -35.18 -31.95 8.09
CA ALA A 436 -36.07 -32.01 9.24
C ALA A 436 -35.43 -32.79 10.40
N ASN A 437 -35.92 -32.49 11.62
CA ASN A 437 -35.48 -33.15 12.85
C ASN A 437 -33.95 -33.06 13.14
N THR A 438 -33.25 -32.09 12.53
CA THR A 438 -31.84 -31.83 12.84
C THR A 438 -31.72 -31.27 14.25
N GLN A 439 -30.94 -31.92 15.07
CA GLN A 439 -30.64 -31.45 16.42
C GLN A 439 -29.54 -30.38 16.35
N VAL A 440 -29.76 -29.25 16.98
CA VAL A 440 -28.84 -28.12 17.02
C VAL A 440 -28.49 -27.82 18.47
N GLN A 441 -27.24 -27.98 18.83
CA GLN A 441 -26.69 -27.54 20.10
C GLN A 441 -25.95 -26.23 19.88
N VAL A 442 -26.38 -25.17 20.54
CA VAL A 442 -25.66 -23.89 20.59
C VAL A 442 -24.58 -23.98 21.65
N TRP A 443 -23.36 -23.51 21.29
CA TRP A 443 -22.24 -23.38 22.21
C TRP A 443 -21.89 -21.89 22.34
N GLU A 444 -22.03 -21.33 23.52
CA GLU A 444 -21.61 -19.95 23.78
C GLU A 444 -20.10 -19.88 23.92
N SER A 445 -19.48 -18.96 23.16
CA SER A 445 -18.03 -18.77 23.13
C SER A 445 -17.68 -17.44 23.78
N LYS A 446 -17.00 -17.47 24.93
CA LYS A 446 -16.59 -16.28 25.69
C LYS A 446 -15.07 -16.24 25.81
N TYR A 447 -14.51 -15.07 25.48
CA TYR A 447 -13.06 -14.90 25.63
C TYR A 447 -12.69 -14.81 27.12
N ASN A 448 -11.75 -15.66 27.51
CA ASN A 448 -11.21 -15.71 28.86
C ASN A 448 -9.89 -14.95 28.91
N TYR A 449 -9.90 -13.78 29.52
CA TYR A 449 -8.71 -12.91 29.62
C TYR A 449 -7.57 -13.52 30.44
N GLN A 450 -7.85 -14.48 31.34
CA GLN A 450 -6.82 -15.12 32.16
C GLN A 450 -6.05 -16.19 31.38
N SER A 451 -6.77 -16.99 30.60
CA SER A 451 -6.16 -18.08 29.80
C SER A 451 -5.72 -17.61 28.40
N GLY A 452 -6.24 -16.47 27.92
CA GLY A 452 -6.05 -15.98 26.56
C GLY A 452 -6.77 -16.83 25.49
N ASN A 453 -7.73 -17.67 25.88
CA ASN A 453 -8.48 -18.56 25.02
C ASN A 453 -9.99 -18.28 25.09
N TYR A 454 -10.74 -18.90 24.20
CA TYR A 454 -12.19 -18.91 24.25
C TYR A 454 -12.71 -20.11 25.04
N ASP A 455 -13.48 -19.86 26.09
CA ASP A 455 -14.23 -20.88 26.81
C ASP A 455 -15.55 -21.12 26.09
N GLU A 456 -15.87 -22.39 25.82
CA GLU A 456 -17.07 -22.81 25.13
C GLU A 456 -17.98 -23.60 26.08
N ASN A 457 -19.19 -23.08 26.26
CA ASN A 457 -20.18 -23.68 27.15
C ASN A 457 -21.44 -24.05 26.36
N LYS A 458 -22.01 -25.21 26.67
CA LYS A 458 -23.31 -25.62 26.10
C LYS A 458 -24.39 -24.63 26.53
N ALA A 459 -25.11 -24.13 25.57
CA ALA A 459 -26.27 -23.25 25.77
C ALA A 459 -27.57 -23.93 25.30
N GLU A 460 -28.41 -23.25 24.54
CA GLU A 460 -29.70 -23.77 24.12
C GLU A 460 -29.61 -24.90 23.12
N LYS A 461 -30.68 -25.69 23.06
CA LYS A 461 -30.89 -26.71 22.04
C LYS A 461 -32.13 -26.39 21.20
N TYR A 462 -32.03 -26.68 19.92
CA TYR A 462 -33.13 -26.55 18.97
C TYR A 462 -33.28 -27.80 18.15
N THR A 463 -34.42 -27.97 17.50
CA THR A 463 -34.67 -29.02 16.53
C THR A 463 -35.34 -28.39 15.31
N SER A 464 -34.84 -28.66 14.12
CA SER A 464 -35.45 -28.15 12.90
C SER A 464 -36.80 -28.78 12.60
N ASP A 465 -37.75 -27.98 12.09
CA ASP A 465 -39.05 -28.41 11.66
C ASP A 465 -39.02 -29.16 10.30
N LYS A 466 -40.21 -29.48 9.76
CA LYS A 466 -40.34 -30.14 8.46
C LYS A 466 -39.72 -29.36 7.28
N ASN A 467 -39.55 -28.04 7.42
CA ASN A 467 -38.95 -27.17 6.43
C ASN A 467 -37.44 -26.93 6.71
N GLY A 468 -36.86 -27.68 7.63
CA GLY A 468 -35.47 -27.49 8.07
C GLY A 468 -35.26 -26.25 8.94
N MET A 469 -36.32 -25.55 9.37
CA MET A 469 -36.23 -24.27 10.06
C MET A 469 -36.19 -24.45 11.57
N PHE A 470 -35.36 -23.66 12.23
CA PHE A 470 -35.43 -23.36 13.67
C PHE A 470 -35.18 -21.88 13.90
N LYS A 471 -35.73 -21.37 15.01
CA LYS A 471 -35.55 -19.96 15.38
C LYS A 471 -34.79 -19.87 16.71
N MET A 472 -33.69 -19.14 16.69
CA MET A 472 -32.93 -18.87 17.91
C MET A 472 -33.62 -17.82 18.78
N LYS A 473 -33.40 -17.90 20.09
CA LYS A 473 -33.83 -16.88 21.04
C LYS A 473 -33.21 -15.52 20.73
N ASP A 474 -34.00 -14.48 20.83
CA ASP A 474 -33.47 -13.12 20.78
C ASP A 474 -32.54 -12.87 21.98
N SER A 475 -31.34 -12.36 21.70
CA SER A 475 -30.42 -11.90 22.73
C SER A 475 -30.36 -10.38 22.72
N LYS A 476 -30.46 -9.76 23.89
CA LYS A 476 -30.28 -8.31 24.04
C LYS A 476 -28.79 -7.89 23.99
N ASP A 477 -27.89 -8.83 24.25
CA ASP A 477 -26.47 -8.59 24.34
C ASP A 477 -25.74 -9.23 23.15
N TYR A 478 -24.54 -8.71 22.85
CA TYR A 478 -23.63 -9.32 21.90
C TYR A 478 -23.30 -10.75 22.33
N ARG A 479 -23.45 -11.70 21.41
CA ARG A 479 -23.25 -13.11 21.70
C ARG A 479 -22.41 -13.77 20.61
N ASN A 480 -21.26 -14.32 20.99
CA ASN A 480 -20.50 -15.23 20.15
C ASN A 480 -20.96 -16.64 20.43
N PHE A 481 -21.26 -17.40 19.40
CA PHE A 481 -21.67 -18.78 19.57
C PHE A 481 -21.25 -19.64 18.37
N LEU A 482 -21.26 -20.94 18.59
CA LEU A 482 -21.00 -21.97 17.60
C LEU A 482 -22.22 -22.88 17.52
N LEU A 483 -22.47 -23.42 16.32
CA LEU A 483 -23.56 -24.36 16.09
C LEU A 483 -23.01 -25.75 15.84
N GLN A 484 -23.41 -26.71 16.67
CA GLN A 484 -23.22 -28.14 16.43
C GLN A 484 -24.55 -28.70 15.92
N LEU A 485 -24.55 -29.14 14.65
CA LEU A 485 -25.73 -29.67 13.99
C LEU A 485 -25.58 -31.18 13.80
N LYS A 486 -26.62 -31.94 14.14
CA LYS A 486 -26.63 -33.40 13.98
C LYS A 486 -27.93 -33.85 13.34
N ASN A 487 -27.82 -34.52 12.21
CA ASN A 487 -28.92 -35.17 11.51
C ASN A 487 -28.58 -36.64 11.26
N ASN A 488 -29.25 -37.56 11.96
CA ASN A 488 -28.90 -38.98 11.99
C ASN A 488 -27.45 -39.22 12.38
N THR A 489 -26.64 -39.79 11.47
CA THR A 489 -25.21 -40.03 11.67
C THR A 489 -24.32 -38.89 11.17
N ASP A 490 -24.88 -37.90 10.48
CA ASP A 490 -24.14 -36.76 9.98
C ASP A 490 -24.05 -35.67 11.04
N GLU A 491 -22.85 -35.17 11.24
CA GLU A 491 -22.57 -34.10 12.22
C GLU A 491 -21.70 -33.02 11.58
N LEU A 492 -22.12 -31.78 11.78
CA LEU A 492 -21.34 -30.58 11.41
C LEU A 492 -21.12 -29.71 12.64
N PHE A 493 -19.85 -29.55 13.02
CA PHE A 493 -19.45 -28.66 14.11
C PHE A 493 -18.18 -27.90 13.73
N MET A 494 -18.34 -26.72 13.16
CA MET A 494 -17.23 -25.88 12.69
C MET A 494 -16.63 -25.04 13.81
N ASP A 495 -15.39 -24.58 13.60
CA ASP A 495 -14.66 -23.68 14.51
C ASP A 495 -15.02 -22.21 14.30
N ASP A 496 -15.77 -21.88 13.26
CA ASP A 496 -16.16 -20.50 13.01
C ASP A 496 -17.20 -20.06 14.03
N ASN A 497 -16.91 -18.98 14.69
CA ASN A 497 -17.92 -18.25 15.44
C ASN A 497 -18.94 -17.71 14.44
N ASP A 498 -20.14 -18.22 14.47
CA ASP A 498 -21.31 -17.54 13.91
C ASP A 498 -21.63 -16.37 14.86
N GLY A 499 -20.73 -15.39 14.89
CA GLY A 499 -20.90 -14.19 15.68
C GLY A 499 -22.05 -13.39 15.13
N TYR A 500 -23.23 -13.59 15.66
CA TYR A 500 -24.27 -12.62 15.52
C TYR A 500 -23.96 -11.45 16.42
N ASN A 501 -23.53 -10.37 15.79
CA ASN A 501 -23.97 -9.08 16.25
C ASN A 501 -25.48 -9.06 16.04
N THR A 502 -26.26 -9.55 16.99
CA THR A 502 -27.48 -8.85 17.30
C THR A 502 -27.06 -7.52 17.89
N TYR A 503 -26.40 -6.69 17.09
CA TYR A 503 -26.81 -5.33 17.15
C TYR A 503 -28.30 -5.46 16.84
N ASN A 504 -29.13 -5.51 17.89
CA ASN A 504 -30.33 -4.74 17.84
C ASN A 504 -29.82 -3.49 17.17
N SER A 505 -30.06 -3.35 15.87
CA SER A 505 -30.08 -2.02 15.31
C SER A 505 -30.85 -1.32 16.38
N TYR A 506 -30.12 -0.60 17.26
CA TYR A 506 -30.76 0.28 18.19
C TYR A 506 -31.96 0.71 17.41
N GLU A 507 -33.20 0.36 17.84
CA GLU A 507 -34.36 1.01 17.28
C GLU A 507 -34.21 2.46 17.73
N GLY A 508 -33.04 2.99 17.38
CA GLY A 508 -32.68 4.37 17.48
C GLY A 508 -33.75 5.03 16.66
N GLU A 509 -34.39 6.03 17.19
CA GLU A 509 -35.38 6.85 16.52
C GLU A 509 -35.13 6.77 15.01
N ILE A 510 -36.10 6.22 14.27
CA ILE A 510 -35.94 6.10 12.83
C ILE A 510 -35.81 7.52 12.31
N LYS A 511 -34.57 7.98 12.16
CA LYS A 511 -34.27 9.35 11.74
C LYS A 511 -34.55 9.49 10.26
N PRO A 512 -35.20 10.57 9.83
CA PRO A 512 -35.34 10.88 8.42
C PRO A 512 -33.96 11.01 7.76
N GLN A 513 -33.81 10.46 6.57
CA GLN A 513 -32.64 10.59 5.72
C GLN A 513 -32.95 11.52 4.54
N ALA A 514 -32.08 12.51 4.32
CA ALA A 514 -32.19 13.42 3.20
C ALA A 514 -31.18 13.08 2.11
N PHE A 515 -31.64 12.98 0.89
CA PHE A 515 -30.82 12.83 -0.31
C PHE A 515 -30.89 14.13 -1.09
N LEU A 516 -29.72 14.72 -1.35
CA LEU A 516 -29.61 15.97 -2.09
C LEU A 516 -28.95 15.71 -3.44
N PHE A 517 -29.55 16.26 -4.48
CA PHE A 517 -29.08 16.16 -5.87
C PHE A 517 -28.87 17.57 -6.41
N THR A 518 -27.73 17.82 -7.02
CA THR A 518 -27.43 19.09 -7.69
C THR A 518 -27.59 18.95 -9.20
N ASP A 519 -27.85 20.07 -9.90
CA ASP A 519 -27.99 20.09 -11.36
C ASP A 519 -26.65 19.87 -12.10
N ARG A 520 -25.54 20.06 -11.40
CA ARG A 520 -24.17 19.85 -11.92
C ARG A 520 -23.28 19.27 -10.84
N SER A 521 -22.22 18.62 -11.26
CA SER A 521 -21.17 18.10 -10.34
C SER A 521 -20.12 19.15 -9.98
N ILE A 522 -19.97 20.21 -10.80
CA ILE A 522 -18.95 21.26 -10.63
C ILE A 522 -19.57 22.61 -10.91
N TYR A 523 -19.24 23.62 -10.11
CA TYR A 523 -19.68 25.01 -10.26
C TYR A 523 -18.48 25.94 -10.23
N ARG A 524 -18.54 27.00 -11.02
CA ARG A 524 -17.59 28.13 -10.96
C ARG A 524 -18.05 29.16 -9.93
N PRO A 525 -17.13 29.96 -9.37
CA PRO A 525 -17.49 31.12 -8.54
C PRO A 525 -18.56 31.99 -9.19
N GLY A 526 -19.56 32.41 -8.41
CA GLY A 526 -20.68 33.23 -8.88
C GLY A 526 -21.82 32.47 -9.58
N GLN A 527 -21.70 31.18 -9.84
CA GLN A 527 -22.80 30.43 -10.44
C GLN A 527 -23.88 30.06 -9.40
N THR A 528 -25.12 30.00 -9.86
CA THR A 528 -26.25 29.51 -9.04
C THR A 528 -26.25 28.00 -8.98
N VAL A 529 -26.34 27.45 -7.75
CA VAL A 529 -26.49 26.01 -7.49
C VAL A 529 -27.97 25.67 -7.39
N TYR A 530 -28.47 24.85 -8.30
CA TYR A 530 -29.80 24.29 -8.19
C TYR A 530 -29.71 22.90 -7.56
N PHE A 531 -30.55 22.64 -6.57
CA PHE A 531 -30.58 21.34 -5.93
C PHE A 531 -31.98 20.83 -5.69
N LYS A 532 -32.14 19.52 -5.58
CA LYS A 532 -33.37 18.82 -5.26
C LYS A 532 -33.09 17.93 -4.05
N GLY A 533 -34.00 17.95 -3.06
CA GLY A 533 -33.91 17.08 -1.88
C GLY A 533 -35.09 16.09 -1.84
N ILE A 534 -34.80 14.85 -1.47
CA ILE A 534 -35.79 13.84 -1.13
C ILE A 534 -35.51 13.40 0.30
N VAL A 535 -36.52 13.49 1.15
CA VAL A 535 -36.42 13.00 2.54
C VAL A 535 -37.22 11.72 2.66
N ILE A 536 -36.57 10.67 3.11
CA ILE A 536 -37.21 9.37 3.35
C ILE A 536 -37.10 8.97 4.81
N GLN A 537 -38.03 8.19 5.28
CA GLN A 537 -37.97 7.56 6.58
C GLN A 537 -38.35 6.09 6.47
N LYS A 538 -37.66 5.21 7.19
CA LYS A 538 -37.99 3.80 7.25
C LYS A 538 -39.26 3.61 8.09
N ASN A 539 -40.28 2.97 7.54
CA ASN A 539 -41.49 2.63 8.31
C ASN A 539 -41.17 1.50 9.30
N LYS A 540 -41.53 1.67 10.57
CA LYS A 540 -41.24 0.68 11.64
C LYS A 540 -41.89 -0.68 11.37
N THR A 541 -43.10 -0.67 10.88
CA THR A 541 -43.91 -1.89 10.69
C THR A 541 -43.60 -2.59 9.37
N SER A 542 -43.61 -1.85 8.25
CA SER A 542 -43.40 -2.42 6.92
C SER A 542 -41.94 -2.64 6.59
N LYS A 543 -41.00 -2.09 7.37
CA LYS A 543 -39.54 -2.05 7.11
C LYS A 543 -39.18 -1.38 5.76
N LYS A 544 -40.14 -0.79 5.06
CA LYS A 544 -39.96 -0.10 3.76
C LYS A 544 -39.62 1.37 4.01
N SER A 545 -38.86 1.95 3.08
CA SER A 545 -38.58 3.39 3.08
C SER A 545 -39.75 4.13 2.42
N GLU A 546 -40.27 5.15 3.08
CA GLU A 546 -41.36 6.00 2.62
C GLU A 546 -40.88 7.45 2.46
N VAL A 547 -41.35 8.13 1.42
CA VAL A 547 -41.02 9.54 1.22
C VAL A 547 -41.82 10.39 2.18
N LEU A 548 -41.13 11.23 2.96
CA LEU A 548 -41.76 12.22 3.83
C LEU A 548 -42.10 13.46 3.02
N ALA A 549 -43.32 13.50 2.49
CA ALA A 549 -43.83 14.70 1.83
C ALA A 549 -43.99 15.86 2.82
N ASN A 550 -43.68 17.07 2.37
CA ASN A 550 -43.80 18.30 3.16
C ASN A 550 -42.93 18.34 4.45
N TYR A 551 -41.85 17.55 4.51
CA TYR A 551 -40.92 17.58 5.62
C TYR A 551 -40.16 18.91 5.69
N LYS A 552 -40.27 19.58 6.85
CA LYS A 552 -39.57 20.86 7.08
C LYS A 552 -38.13 20.59 7.52
N THR A 553 -37.15 21.09 6.78
CA THR A 553 -35.74 20.93 7.11
C THR A 553 -34.96 22.19 6.82
N LYS A 554 -33.78 22.30 7.43
CA LYS A 554 -32.86 23.42 7.26
C LYS A 554 -31.62 22.92 6.54
N ILE A 555 -31.29 23.53 5.40
CA ILE A 555 -30.08 23.23 4.65
C ILE A 555 -29.04 24.28 4.96
N LEU A 556 -27.86 23.85 5.39
CA LEU A 556 -26.72 24.71 5.68
C LEU A 556 -25.62 24.48 4.63
N LEU A 557 -25.20 25.60 4.04
CA LEU A 557 -24.02 25.60 3.20
C LEU A 557 -22.78 25.86 4.06
N ARG A 558 -21.78 24.99 3.97
CA ARG A 558 -20.52 25.12 4.69
C ARG A 558 -19.36 25.11 3.72
N ASN A 559 -18.32 25.89 4.01
CA ASN A 559 -17.05 25.84 3.27
C ASN A 559 -16.24 24.59 3.72
N ALA A 560 -15.07 24.37 3.09
CA ALA A 560 -14.21 23.24 3.41
C ALA A 560 -13.70 23.20 4.85
N ASN A 561 -13.66 24.33 5.53
CA ASN A 561 -13.30 24.45 6.95
C ASN A 561 -14.50 24.24 7.87
N TYR A 562 -15.62 23.70 7.36
CA TYR A 562 -16.87 23.51 8.09
C TYR A 562 -17.51 24.80 8.65
N GLN A 563 -17.04 25.97 8.21
CA GLN A 563 -17.63 27.24 8.59
C GLN A 563 -18.89 27.50 7.76
N LYS A 564 -19.87 28.14 8.37
CA LYS A 564 -21.13 28.47 7.71
C LYS A 564 -20.87 29.52 6.62
N ALA A 565 -21.00 29.11 5.35
CA ALA A 565 -20.69 29.97 4.20
C ALA A 565 -21.88 30.82 3.73
N ALA A 566 -23.13 30.42 4.02
CA ALA A 566 -24.32 31.17 3.66
C ALA A 566 -25.46 30.95 4.65
N ALA A 567 -26.47 31.83 4.59
CA ALA A 567 -27.65 31.78 5.44
C ALA A 567 -28.45 30.49 5.25
N ALA A 568 -29.01 30.00 6.34
CA ALA A 568 -29.89 28.84 6.33
C ALA A 568 -31.16 29.11 5.52
N LEU A 569 -31.42 28.25 4.53
CA LEU A 569 -32.70 28.22 3.84
C LEU A 569 -33.66 27.30 4.59
N SER A 570 -34.79 27.87 5.05
CA SER A 570 -35.92 27.09 5.51
C SER A 570 -36.78 26.69 4.31
N VAL A 571 -36.79 25.42 3.94
CA VAL A 571 -37.61 24.93 2.84
C VAL A 571 -38.92 24.40 3.38
N THR A 572 -40.01 25.13 3.17
CA THR A 572 -41.37 24.68 3.41
C THR A 572 -42.10 24.63 2.08
N LYS A 573 -42.53 23.43 1.68
CA LYS A 573 -43.45 23.17 0.59
C LYS A 573 -43.01 23.58 -0.82
N ILE A 574 -42.66 22.63 -1.67
CA ILE A 574 -42.70 22.90 -3.12
C ILE A 574 -43.11 21.62 -3.85
N PRO A 575 -44.32 21.54 -4.41
CA PRO A 575 -44.65 20.45 -5.32
C PRO A 575 -43.85 20.50 -6.63
N TRP A 576 -43.43 21.68 -7.11
CA TRP A 576 -42.82 21.85 -8.44
C TRP A 576 -41.80 23.00 -8.60
N ALA A 577 -41.39 23.70 -7.54
CA ALA A 577 -40.43 24.80 -7.68
C ALA A 577 -39.01 24.35 -7.31
N LYS A 578 -38.03 24.69 -8.13
CA LYS A 578 -36.60 24.45 -7.89
C LYS A 578 -36.11 25.40 -6.80
N PRO A 579 -35.64 24.93 -5.64
CA PRO A 579 -35.00 25.80 -4.66
C PRO A 579 -33.73 26.40 -5.29
N ILE A 580 -33.59 27.73 -5.15
CA ILE A 580 -32.47 28.50 -5.69
C ILE A 580 -31.60 28.93 -4.53
N LEU A 581 -30.34 28.55 -4.54
CA LEU A 581 -29.31 29.08 -3.66
C LEU A 581 -28.36 29.94 -4.50
N ARG A 582 -28.35 31.25 -4.28
CA ARG A 582 -27.33 32.14 -4.81
C ARG A 582 -26.17 32.22 -3.84
N VAL A 583 -25.00 31.79 -4.28
CA VAL A 583 -23.76 31.89 -3.49
C VAL A 583 -23.06 33.17 -3.92
N SER A 584 -22.89 34.14 -2.99
CA SER A 584 -22.18 35.39 -3.27
C SER A 584 -20.70 35.15 -3.56
N ASN A 585 -20.07 36.01 -4.34
CA ASN A 585 -18.64 35.93 -4.70
C ASN A 585 -17.71 35.88 -3.48
N GLU A 586 -18.10 36.46 -2.35
CA GLU A 586 -17.30 36.46 -1.11
C GLU A 586 -17.20 35.07 -0.43
N ALA A 587 -18.18 34.20 -0.69
CA ALA A 587 -18.18 32.84 -0.14
C ALA A 587 -17.28 31.85 -0.94
N LEU A 588 -16.76 32.25 -2.07
CA LEU A 588 -16.08 31.40 -3.06
C LEU A 588 -14.58 31.68 -3.20
N PHE A 589 -14.02 32.60 -2.41
CA PHE A 589 -12.58 32.91 -2.46
C PHE A 589 -11.68 31.89 -1.76
N PHE A 590 -12.22 30.78 -1.29
CA PHE A 590 -11.43 29.69 -0.72
C PHE A 590 -11.37 28.53 -1.71
N ASP A 591 -10.19 28.17 -2.08
CA ASP A 591 -9.75 27.12 -3.01
C ASP A 591 -10.08 25.68 -2.54
N GLN A 592 -11.18 25.49 -1.81
CA GLN A 592 -11.52 24.23 -1.17
C GLN A 592 -13.04 24.01 -1.15
N GLY A 593 -13.39 22.76 -1.38
CA GLY A 593 -14.73 22.28 -1.64
C GLY A 593 -15.88 22.72 -0.70
N LEU A 594 -17.07 22.75 -1.26
CA LEU A 594 -18.32 23.09 -0.60
C LEU A 594 -18.94 21.87 0.07
N VAL A 595 -19.26 21.95 1.36
CA VAL A 595 -19.95 20.88 2.09
C VAL A 595 -21.39 21.33 2.41
N ILE A 596 -22.37 20.55 1.97
CA ILE A 596 -23.78 20.75 2.32
C ILE A 596 -24.15 19.76 3.42
N SER A 597 -24.58 20.24 4.59
CA SER A 597 -25.04 19.41 5.70
C SER A 597 -26.49 19.69 6.10
N HIS A 598 -27.19 18.67 6.54
CA HIS A 598 -28.54 18.78 7.10
C HIS A 598 -28.46 19.04 8.60
N GLY A 599 -29.15 20.04 9.11
CA GLY A 599 -29.08 20.41 10.53
C GLY A 599 -30.18 19.77 11.38
N ASN A 600 -29.81 19.03 12.27
CA ASN A 600 -30.03 18.59 13.63
C ASN A 600 -29.72 17.10 13.76
N ASP A 601 -28.59 16.84 14.42
CA ASP A 601 -28.08 15.54 14.85
C ASP A 601 -27.79 14.46 13.80
N ILE A 602 -26.49 14.42 13.47
CA ILE A 602 -25.68 13.23 13.11
C ILE A 602 -26.16 12.40 11.91
N GLY A 603 -25.99 12.97 10.74
CA GLY A 603 -25.95 12.26 9.48
C GLY A 603 -25.13 13.11 8.50
N PHE A 604 -23.80 12.96 8.51
CA PHE A 604 -22.94 13.72 7.60
C PHE A 604 -23.02 13.11 6.20
N PHE A 605 -23.62 13.81 5.25
CA PHE A 605 -23.41 13.57 3.82
C PHE A 605 -22.34 14.53 3.33
N LYS A 606 -21.15 14.01 3.05
CA LYS A 606 -20.03 14.78 2.52
C LYS A 606 -20.11 14.78 1.00
N PHE A 607 -20.62 15.86 0.41
CA PHE A 607 -20.42 16.15 -1.00
C PHE A 607 -19.22 17.10 -1.12
N ILE A 608 -18.09 16.60 -1.66
CA ILE A 608 -16.91 17.42 -1.91
C ILE A 608 -17.03 17.91 -3.35
N PHE A 609 -17.27 19.19 -3.55
CA PHE A 609 -17.15 19.84 -4.84
C PHE A 609 -15.75 20.45 -4.94
N ILE A 610 -14.92 19.90 -5.82
CA ILE A 610 -13.58 20.44 -6.09
C ILE A 610 -13.72 21.52 -7.16
N PHE A 611 -13.49 22.78 -6.80
CA PHE A 611 -13.36 23.86 -7.76
C PHE A 611 -11.89 23.97 -8.17
N THR A 612 -11.57 23.58 -9.39
CA THR A 612 -10.29 23.92 -10.00
C THR A 612 -10.42 25.35 -10.54
N GLY A 613 -9.77 26.30 -9.88
CA GLY A 613 -9.63 27.65 -10.40
C GLY A 613 -8.84 27.62 -11.71
N GLY A 614 -9.37 28.22 -12.74
CA GLY A 614 -8.69 28.49 -14.00
C GLY A 614 -7.73 29.68 -13.88
#